data_dabaa9b162b5023ce837a2bc0f27d23b
#
_entry.id   dabaa9b162b5023ce837a2bc0f27d23b
#
_cell.length_a   1.000
_cell.length_b   1.000
_cell.length_c   1.000
_cell.angle_alpha   90.00
_cell.angle_beta   90.00
_cell.angle_gamma   90.00
#
_symmetry.space_group_name_H-M   'P 1'
#
loop_
_entity.id
_entity.type
_entity.pdbx_description
1 polymer ?
#
loop_
_entity_poly.entity_id
_entity_poly.type
_entity_poly.pdbx_seq_one_letter_code
_entity_poly.pdbx_strand_id
1 'polypeptide(L)'
;MGYMVGHAQITQGASTLERVRAAGVLGCGIDQEEPEYSTADDHGGRQAFDEDLCRAVAVAVLGEHALVRMVNYPDDRAAMEALKSGVVDMVPTLSDDFTHSVGTHLEFMRPVLWDGVGFLVLGSSPVMRARQLSGKKICFIAETAVEESVRSWFAREHLDYVPFPFQEEGEMEAAFATGNCGALAGDRTRLAGTRALLGQHGKPTRLLPETISKDPLAAAVRDDDAQWAAIVSWVMEALVQAEESGVAKANAASRGAEVGKAGGGDPVLWFLLGGSQQIGSGLGLANDWVVKVVEATGNYGEIYERDLGSGSAFKLPRGENELREHGGLMIALPPK
;
A
#
# COMPACT_ATOMS: atom_id res chain seq x y z
N MET A 1 -47.55 6.92 11.09
CA MET A 1 -46.39 7.77 11.34
C MET A 1 -45.28 7.32 10.40
N GLY A 2 -45.14 8.02 9.27
CA GLY A 2 -44.10 7.69 8.28
C GLY A 2 -42.83 8.43 8.61
N TYR A 3 -41.72 7.70 8.81
CA TYR A 3 -40.40 8.29 8.90
C TYR A 3 -39.95 8.69 7.50
N MET A 4 -39.86 9.98 7.23
CA MET A 4 -39.14 10.51 6.09
C MET A 4 -37.66 10.37 6.39
N VAL A 5 -37.01 9.44 5.68
CA VAL A 5 -35.53 9.39 5.57
C VAL A 5 -35.16 10.52 4.62
N GLY A 6 -34.67 11.62 5.17
CA GLY A 6 -34.13 12.72 4.39
C GLY A 6 -32.86 12.24 3.66
N HIS A 7 -32.95 12.03 2.36
CA HIS A 7 -31.79 11.94 1.49
C HIS A 7 -31.20 13.34 1.41
N ALA A 8 -30.03 13.53 2.00
CA ALA A 8 -29.24 14.73 1.77
C ALA A 8 -28.92 14.79 0.27
N GLN A 9 -29.49 15.77 -0.43
CA GLN A 9 -29.12 16.09 -1.81
C GLN A 9 -27.67 16.58 -1.78
N ILE A 10 -26.74 15.75 -2.27
CA ILE A 10 -25.37 16.14 -2.52
C ILE A 10 -25.44 17.15 -3.68
N THR A 11 -25.20 18.41 -3.37
CA THR A 11 -25.12 19.48 -4.38
C THR A 11 -23.93 19.21 -5.30
N GLN A 12 -24.17 19.19 -6.62
CA GLN A 12 -23.09 19.23 -7.62
C GLN A 12 -22.23 20.46 -7.34
N GLY A 13 -20.96 20.22 -6.90
CA GLY A 13 -20.02 21.28 -6.55
C GLY A 13 -19.39 21.18 -5.15
N ALA A 14 -19.82 20.24 -4.29
CA ALA A 14 -19.15 20.03 -3.00
C ALA A 14 -17.79 19.33 -3.19
N SER A 15 -16.72 19.85 -2.54
CA SER A 15 -15.40 19.21 -2.55
C SER A 15 -15.46 17.80 -1.94
N THR A 16 -14.47 16.96 -2.23
CA THR A 16 -14.40 15.62 -1.64
C THR A 16 -14.32 15.69 -0.12
N LEU A 17 -13.54 16.64 0.41
CA LEU A 17 -13.46 16.89 1.85
C LEU A 17 -14.83 17.17 2.48
N GLU A 18 -15.64 18.03 1.84
CA GLU A 18 -16.99 18.35 2.32
C GLU A 18 -17.92 17.14 2.27
N ARG A 19 -17.86 16.35 1.18
CA ARG A 19 -18.67 15.13 1.04
C ARG A 19 -18.32 14.09 2.09
N VAL A 20 -17.04 13.81 2.30
CA VAL A 20 -16.55 12.84 3.29
C VAL A 20 -16.97 13.27 4.69
N ARG A 21 -16.84 14.57 5.03
CA ARG A 21 -17.28 15.09 6.32
C ARG A 21 -18.79 15.02 6.52
N ALA A 22 -19.56 15.37 5.50
CA ALA A 22 -21.01 15.30 5.57
C ALA A 22 -21.52 13.86 5.70
N ALA A 23 -20.86 12.92 5.04
CA ALA A 23 -21.17 11.49 5.13
C ALA A 23 -20.66 10.84 6.43
N GLY A 24 -19.61 11.40 7.06
CA GLY A 24 -18.95 10.81 8.23
C GLY A 24 -18.17 9.53 7.91
N VAL A 25 -17.92 9.25 6.64
CA VAL A 25 -17.28 8.03 6.17
C VAL A 25 -16.43 8.30 4.91
N LEU A 26 -15.23 7.76 4.88
CA LEU A 26 -14.35 7.75 3.72
C LEU A 26 -14.65 6.51 2.86
N GLY A 27 -14.89 6.68 1.56
CA GLY A 27 -14.95 5.59 0.59
C GLY A 27 -13.55 5.24 0.09
N CYS A 28 -13.11 4.01 0.31
CA CYS A 28 -11.80 3.54 -0.07
C CYS A 28 -11.89 2.31 -0.97
N GLY A 29 -11.30 2.38 -2.18
CA GLY A 29 -11.17 1.24 -3.07
C GLY A 29 -9.92 0.45 -2.73
N ILE A 30 -10.04 -0.85 -2.59
CA ILE A 30 -8.92 -1.75 -2.33
C ILE A 30 -8.94 -2.90 -3.32
N ASP A 31 -7.75 -3.38 -3.65
CA ASP A 31 -7.60 -4.53 -4.51
C ASP A 31 -8.01 -5.80 -3.80
N GLN A 32 -8.76 -6.65 -4.50
CA GLN A 32 -9.25 -7.93 -4.00
C GLN A 32 -8.29 -9.09 -4.34
N GLU A 33 -7.02 -8.82 -4.65
CA GLU A 33 -6.10 -9.85 -5.13
C GLU A 33 -6.02 -11.13 -4.27
N GLU A 34 -6.62 -11.17 -3.06
CA GLU A 34 -6.55 -12.33 -2.17
C GLU A 34 -7.84 -12.65 -1.40
N PRO A 35 -9.00 -12.96 -2.04
CA PRO A 35 -10.18 -13.38 -1.29
C PRO A 35 -10.02 -14.76 -0.64
N GLU A 36 -9.10 -15.61 -1.10
CA GLU A 36 -8.94 -16.98 -0.61
C GLU A 36 -7.95 -17.11 0.55
N TYR A 37 -7.15 -16.08 0.84
CA TYR A 37 -6.04 -16.19 1.80
C TYR A 37 -6.23 -15.34 3.06
N SER A 38 -7.21 -14.45 3.10
CA SER A 38 -7.59 -13.77 4.32
C SER A 38 -8.58 -14.60 5.10
N THR A 39 -8.10 -15.48 5.96
CA THR A 39 -8.97 -15.99 7.05
C THR A 39 -9.20 -14.82 8.01
N ALA A 40 -10.38 -14.73 8.59
CA ALA A 40 -10.80 -13.65 9.49
C ALA A 40 -9.86 -13.42 10.71
N ASP A 41 -8.88 -14.30 10.90
CA ASP A 41 -7.89 -14.27 11.98
C ASP A 41 -6.46 -13.98 11.50
N ASP A 42 -6.20 -13.89 10.18
CA ASP A 42 -4.88 -13.56 9.64
C ASP A 42 -4.75 -12.03 9.51
N HIS A 43 -4.20 -11.40 10.53
CA HIS A 43 -3.79 -10.01 10.50
C HIS A 43 -2.54 -9.87 9.62
N GLY A 44 -2.68 -9.22 8.47
CA GLY A 44 -1.57 -8.89 7.58
C GLY A 44 -1.92 -9.06 6.10
N GLY A 45 -1.01 -8.60 5.24
CA GLY A 45 -1.14 -8.62 3.80
C GLY A 45 -1.34 -7.24 3.19
N ARG A 46 -1.35 -7.19 1.85
CA ARG A 46 -1.56 -5.93 1.11
C ARG A 46 -2.89 -5.30 1.48
N GLN A 47 -3.95 -6.09 1.61
CA GLN A 47 -5.26 -5.55 2.01
C GLN A 47 -5.22 -4.85 3.37
N ALA A 48 -4.56 -5.42 4.40
CA ALA A 48 -4.44 -4.79 5.70
C ALA A 48 -3.61 -3.50 5.64
N PHE A 49 -2.54 -3.49 4.83
CA PHE A 49 -1.74 -2.31 4.56
C PHE A 49 -2.58 -1.20 3.92
N ASP A 50 -3.39 -1.53 2.91
CA ASP A 50 -4.31 -0.62 2.24
C ASP A 50 -5.37 -0.06 3.20
N GLU A 51 -5.94 -0.92 4.05
CA GLU A 51 -6.92 -0.51 5.06
C GLU A 51 -6.34 0.49 6.06
N ASP A 52 -5.09 0.31 6.48
CA ASP A 52 -4.44 1.24 7.41
C ASP A 52 -4.08 2.58 6.75
N LEU A 53 -3.69 2.60 5.47
CA LEU A 53 -3.51 3.85 4.72
C LEU A 53 -4.85 4.61 4.57
N CYS A 54 -5.93 3.91 4.24
CA CYS A 54 -7.26 4.50 4.19
C CYS A 54 -7.70 5.04 5.56
N ARG A 55 -7.43 4.29 6.63
CA ARG A 55 -7.72 4.70 8.00
C ARG A 55 -6.95 5.96 8.38
N ALA A 56 -5.68 6.06 7.97
CA ALA A 56 -4.87 7.26 8.22
C ALA A 56 -5.53 8.52 7.62
N VAL A 57 -5.98 8.46 6.37
CA VAL A 57 -6.70 9.57 5.71
C VAL A 57 -8.03 9.85 6.40
N ALA A 58 -8.80 8.81 6.73
CA ALA A 58 -10.08 8.97 7.41
C ALA A 58 -9.91 9.66 8.78
N VAL A 59 -8.92 9.25 9.58
CA VAL A 59 -8.62 9.86 10.89
C VAL A 59 -8.18 11.32 10.74
N ALA A 60 -7.35 11.63 9.74
CA ALA A 60 -6.94 13.01 9.47
C ALA A 60 -8.14 13.94 9.19
N VAL A 61 -9.16 13.44 8.48
CA VAL A 61 -10.33 14.22 8.03
C VAL A 61 -11.49 14.23 9.03
N LEU A 62 -11.77 13.09 9.66
CA LEU A 62 -12.94 12.83 10.50
C LEU A 62 -12.61 12.74 12.01
N GLY A 63 -11.32 12.61 12.37
CA GLY A 63 -10.87 12.46 13.75
C GLY A 63 -11.07 11.04 14.31
N GLU A 64 -11.16 10.92 15.63
CA GLU A 64 -11.13 9.63 16.36
C GLU A 64 -12.27 8.66 16.00
N HIS A 65 -13.41 9.17 15.54
CA HIS A 65 -14.57 8.36 15.16
C HIS A 65 -14.65 8.10 13.66
N ALA A 66 -13.51 8.18 12.96
CA ALA A 66 -13.43 7.98 11.52
C ALA A 66 -13.96 6.60 11.11
N LEU A 67 -14.87 6.59 10.16
CA LEU A 67 -15.34 5.38 9.51
C LEU A 67 -14.76 5.29 8.11
N VAL A 68 -14.41 4.08 7.70
CA VAL A 68 -13.97 3.78 6.34
C VAL A 68 -14.90 2.72 5.75
N ARG A 69 -15.38 2.96 4.54
CA ARG A 69 -16.12 1.99 3.75
C ARG A 69 -15.16 1.41 2.71
N MET A 70 -14.65 0.24 2.98
CA MET A 70 -13.82 -0.52 2.04
C MET A 70 -14.68 -1.10 0.93
N VAL A 71 -14.23 -0.97 -0.31
CA VAL A 71 -14.86 -1.54 -1.50
C VAL A 71 -13.80 -2.31 -2.26
N ASN A 72 -13.99 -3.62 -2.32
CA ASN A 72 -13.04 -4.52 -3.00
C ASN A 72 -13.30 -4.52 -4.50
N TYR A 73 -12.24 -4.45 -5.28
CA TYR A 73 -12.25 -4.51 -6.74
C TYR A 73 -11.38 -5.67 -7.25
N PRO A 74 -11.78 -6.30 -8.35
CA PRO A 74 -11.07 -7.48 -8.87
C PRO A 74 -9.75 -7.13 -9.57
N ASP A 75 -9.55 -5.87 -9.94
CA ASP A 75 -8.35 -5.37 -10.63
C ASP A 75 -8.24 -3.84 -10.53
N ASP A 76 -7.06 -3.31 -10.81
CA ASP A 76 -6.76 -1.87 -10.82
C ASP A 76 -7.69 -1.09 -11.75
N ARG A 77 -8.07 -1.64 -12.90
CA ARG A 77 -8.97 -0.98 -13.84
C ARG A 77 -10.34 -0.74 -13.23
N ALA A 78 -10.91 -1.73 -12.53
CA ALA A 78 -12.20 -1.59 -11.86
C ALA A 78 -12.12 -0.58 -10.70
N ALA A 79 -11.03 -0.57 -9.94
CA ALA A 79 -10.76 0.40 -8.88
C ALA A 79 -10.65 1.83 -9.45
N MET A 80 -9.92 2.02 -10.56
CA MET A 80 -9.79 3.31 -11.24
C MET A 80 -11.14 3.83 -11.76
N GLU A 81 -11.97 2.98 -12.35
CA GLU A 81 -13.30 3.38 -12.82
C GLU A 81 -14.24 3.78 -11.67
N ALA A 82 -14.15 3.08 -10.54
CA ALA A 82 -14.89 3.43 -9.34
C ALA A 82 -14.42 4.77 -8.74
N LEU A 83 -13.12 5.03 -8.76
CA LEU A 83 -12.54 6.30 -8.32
C LEU A 83 -12.99 7.46 -9.23
N LYS A 84 -12.88 7.30 -10.55
CA LYS A 84 -13.35 8.29 -11.55
C LYS A 84 -14.83 8.61 -11.40
N SER A 85 -15.66 7.59 -11.17
CA SER A 85 -17.10 7.76 -11.01
C SER A 85 -17.52 8.29 -9.63
N GLY A 86 -16.57 8.43 -8.69
CA GLY A 86 -16.83 8.92 -7.33
C GLY A 86 -17.53 7.90 -6.43
N VAL A 87 -17.50 6.62 -6.77
CA VAL A 87 -17.97 5.52 -5.90
C VAL A 87 -17.08 5.39 -4.67
N VAL A 88 -15.78 5.63 -4.86
CA VAL A 88 -14.80 5.76 -3.77
C VAL A 88 -14.11 7.12 -3.86
N ASP A 89 -13.50 7.55 -2.77
CA ASP A 89 -12.86 8.85 -2.63
C ASP A 89 -11.34 8.77 -2.84
N MET A 90 -10.76 7.60 -2.64
CA MET A 90 -9.36 7.27 -2.91
C MET A 90 -9.17 5.77 -3.14
N VAL A 91 -8.04 5.43 -3.77
CA VAL A 91 -7.47 4.07 -3.80
C VAL A 91 -6.06 4.19 -3.22
N PRO A 92 -5.67 3.42 -2.21
CA PRO A 92 -4.40 3.63 -1.49
C PRO A 92 -3.16 3.13 -2.22
N THR A 93 -3.30 2.10 -3.06
CA THR A 93 -2.20 1.48 -3.79
C THR A 93 -2.65 1.08 -5.20
N LEU A 94 -2.29 1.88 -6.18
CA LEU A 94 -2.39 1.58 -7.60
C LEU A 94 -1.00 1.65 -8.22
N SER A 95 -0.74 0.84 -9.23
CA SER A 95 0.50 0.92 -10.01
C SER A 95 0.65 2.30 -10.64
N ASP A 96 1.68 3.06 -10.22
CA ASP A 96 2.00 4.38 -10.77
C ASP A 96 2.95 4.22 -11.95
N ASP A 97 2.38 3.99 -13.12
CA ASP A 97 3.08 3.92 -14.38
C ASP A 97 2.48 4.89 -15.41
N PHE A 98 3.12 4.95 -16.58
CA PHE A 98 2.69 5.84 -17.65
C PHE A 98 1.23 5.57 -18.09
N THR A 99 0.80 4.32 -18.14
CA THR A 99 -0.52 3.93 -18.65
C THR A 99 -1.63 4.18 -17.64
N HIS A 100 -1.31 4.08 -16.35
CA HIS A 100 -2.26 4.35 -15.26
C HIS A 100 -2.36 5.84 -14.93
N SER A 101 -1.27 6.60 -15.07
CA SER A 101 -1.26 8.02 -14.68
C SER A 101 -1.62 8.98 -15.82
N VAL A 102 -1.24 8.69 -17.09
CA VAL A 102 -1.42 9.67 -18.16
C VAL A 102 -2.80 9.57 -18.84
N GLY A 103 -3.54 10.68 -18.81
CA GLY A 103 -4.85 10.79 -19.48
C GLY A 103 -6.00 10.06 -18.79
N THR A 104 -5.82 9.67 -17.54
CA THR A 104 -6.80 8.91 -16.77
C THR A 104 -7.72 9.76 -15.90
N HIS A 105 -7.45 11.07 -15.77
CA HIS A 105 -8.12 11.97 -14.83
C HIS A 105 -7.97 11.54 -13.36
N LEU A 106 -6.83 10.93 -13.06
CA LEU A 106 -6.40 10.59 -11.71
C LEU A 106 -5.08 11.28 -11.39
N GLU A 107 -4.92 11.67 -10.15
CA GLU A 107 -3.68 12.21 -9.59
C GLU A 107 -3.08 11.17 -8.65
N PHE A 108 -1.85 10.77 -8.94
CA PHE A 108 -1.09 9.82 -8.14
C PHE A 108 -0.20 10.58 -7.16
N MET A 109 -0.21 10.12 -5.91
CA MET A 109 0.68 10.61 -4.88
C MET A 109 2.08 10.00 -5.07
N ARG A 110 3.01 10.28 -4.19
CA ARG A 110 4.29 9.56 -4.19
C ARG A 110 4.08 8.10 -3.83
N PRO A 111 4.90 7.17 -4.36
CA PRO A 111 4.81 5.76 -4.01
C PRO A 111 4.86 5.53 -2.50
N VAL A 112 3.92 4.74 -2.02
CA VAL A 112 3.82 4.32 -0.61
C VAL A 112 4.28 2.88 -0.42
N LEU A 113 4.43 2.13 -1.52
CA LEU A 113 4.94 0.77 -1.52
C LEU A 113 5.73 0.53 -2.80
N TRP A 114 6.97 0.08 -2.67
CA TRP A 114 7.80 -0.37 -3.78
C TRP A 114 7.70 -1.89 -3.88
N ASP A 115 7.04 -2.36 -4.92
CA ASP A 115 6.92 -3.78 -5.25
C ASP A 115 7.59 -4.08 -6.59
N GLY A 116 7.32 -5.23 -7.13
CA GLY A 116 7.80 -5.71 -8.41
C GLY A 116 7.96 -7.22 -8.43
N VAL A 117 8.18 -7.75 -9.61
CA VAL A 117 8.26 -9.20 -9.85
C VAL A 117 9.50 -9.80 -9.19
N GLY A 118 9.27 -10.87 -8.46
CA GLY A 118 10.27 -11.71 -7.84
C GLY A 118 10.07 -13.18 -8.15
N PHE A 119 10.78 -14.04 -7.44
CA PHE A 119 10.68 -15.50 -7.60
C PHE A 119 10.53 -16.21 -6.26
N LEU A 120 9.57 -17.12 -6.18
CA LEU A 120 9.40 -18.04 -5.07
C LEU A 120 9.90 -19.43 -5.49
N VAL A 121 10.70 -20.07 -4.64
CA VAL A 121 11.18 -21.43 -4.85
C VAL A 121 10.79 -22.33 -3.68
N LEU A 122 10.65 -23.64 -3.92
CA LEU A 122 10.42 -24.60 -2.84
C LEU A 122 11.60 -24.57 -1.86
N GLY A 123 11.35 -24.77 -0.57
CA GLY A 123 12.38 -24.78 0.47
C GLY A 123 13.47 -25.83 0.26
N SER A 124 13.13 -26.94 -0.41
CA SER A 124 14.07 -27.99 -0.82
C SER A 124 14.95 -27.60 -2.03
N SER A 125 14.63 -26.51 -2.72
CA SER A 125 15.41 -26.06 -3.89
C SER A 125 16.78 -25.54 -3.45
N PRO A 126 17.87 -25.89 -4.17
CA PRO A 126 19.21 -25.33 -3.93
C PRO A 126 19.36 -23.91 -4.45
N VAL A 127 18.36 -23.37 -5.14
CA VAL A 127 18.36 -22.01 -5.73
C VAL A 127 18.29 -20.96 -4.63
N MET A 128 19.28 -20.07 -4.58
CA MET A 128 19.41 -18.99 -3.61
C MET A 128 19.37 -17.60 -4.27
N ARG A 129 19.55 -17.54 -5.59
CA ARG A 129 19.61 -16.31 -6.39
C ARG A 129 18.88 -16.51 -7.72
N ALA A 130 18.26 -15.46 -8.24
CA ALA A 130 17.46 -15.51 -9.48
C ALA A 130 18.30 -16.00 -10.70
N ARG A 131 19.56 -15.64 -10.80
CA ARG A 131 20.43 -16.13 -11.90
C ARG A 131 20.61 -17.66 -11.92
N GLN A 132 20.41 -18.35 -10.81
CA GLN A 132 20.47 -19.83 -10.73
C GLN A 132 19.21 -20.50 -11.30
N LEU A 133 18.22 -19.70 -11.73
CA LEU A 133 17.02 -20.18 -12.43
C LEU A 133 17.27 -20.46 -13.92
N SER A 134 18.49 -20.23 -14.42
CA SER A 134 18.86 -20.57 -15.80
C SER A 134 18.49 -22.01 -16.14
N GLY A 135 17.81 -22.20 -17.28
CA GLY A 135 17.32 -23.51 -17.74
C GLY A 135 16.16 -24.11 -16.93
N LYS A 136 15.68 -23.43 -15.89
CA LYS A 136 14.56 -23.91 -15.09
C LYS A 136 13.22 -23.56 -15.73
N LYS A 137 12.18 -24.36 -15.39
CA LYS A 137 10.82 -24.09 -15.74
C LYS A 137 10.27 -23.04 -14.78
N ILE A 138 9.76 -21.92 -15.29
CA ILE A 138 9.23 -20.80 -14.52
C ILE A 138 7.72 -20.72 -14.75
N CYS A 139 6.95 -20.83 -13.67
CA CYS A 139 5.50 -20.65 -13.67
C CYS A 139 5.14 -19.18 -13.47
N PHE A 140 4.17 -18.69 -14.23
CA PHE A 140 3.62 -17.33 -14.13
C PHE A 140 2.23 -17.28 -14.77
N ILE A 141 1.46 -16.24 -14.50
CA ILE A 141 0.18 -15.98 -15.19
C ILE A 141 0.47 -15.37 -16.55
N ALA A 142 -0.15 -15.95 -17.58
CA ALA A 142 0.00 -15.53 -18.96
C ALA A 142 -0.65 -14.16 -19.22
N GLU A 143 -0.13 -13.45 -20.21
CA GLU A 143 -0.67 -12.17 -20.69
C GLU A 143 -0.67 -11.06 -19.60
N THR A 144 0.26 -11.15 -18.65
CA THR A 144 0.44 -10.16 -17.57
C THR A 144 1.79 -9.45 -17.66
N ALA A 145 1.92 -8.35 -16.92
CA ALA A 145 3.19 -7.64 -16.74
C ALA A 145 4.27 -8.55 -16.11
N VAL A 146 3.87 -9.55 -15.33
CA VAL A 146 4.79 -10.57 -14.76
C VAL A 146 5.47 -11.36 -15.87
N GLU A 147 4.72 -11.87 -16.86
CA GLU A 147 5.30 -12.59 -18.00
C GLU A 147 6.31 -11.73 -18.76
N GLU A 148 5.96 -10.46 -19.02
CA GLU A 148 6.86 -9.55 -19.73
C GLU A 148 8.12 -9.24 -18.93
N SER A 149 7.99 -9.07 -17.62
CA SER A 149 9.11 -8.82 -16.71
C SER A 149 10.07 -10.02 -16.67
N VAL A 150 9.54 -11.24 -16.55
CA VAL A 150 10.31 -12.47 -16.58
C VAL A 150 11.08 -12.60 -17.91
N ARG A 151 10.37 -12.48 -19.04
CA ARG A 151 11.00 -12.57 -20.37
C ARG A 151 12.10 -11.54 -20.55
N SER A 152 11.84 -10.29 -20.19
CA SER A 152 12.78 -9.19 -20.34
C SER A 152 14.01 -9.36 -19.45
N TRP A 153 13.82 -9.82 -18.21
CA TRP A 153 14.92 -10.04 -17.27
C TRP A 153 15.83 -11.17 -17.73
N PHE A 154 15.30 -12.35 -18.11
CA PHE A 154 16.11 -13.45 -18.61
C PHE A 154 16.88 -13.06 -19.88
N ALA A 155 16.26 -12.33 -20.80
CA ALA A 155 16.93 -11.82 -22.02
C ALA A 155 18.08 -10.86 -21.67
N ARG A 156 17.86 -9.89 -20.75
CA ARG A 156 18.87 -8.93 -20.30
C ARG A 156 20.05 -9.60 -19.60
N GLU A 157 19.78 -10.64 -18.81
CA GLU A 157 20.79 -11.41 -18.11
C GLU A 157 21.51 -12.45 -18.98
N HIS A 158 21.09 -12.59 -20.25
CA HIS A 158 21.57 -13.62 -21.18
C HIS A 158 21.42 -15.04 -20.64
N LEU A 159 20.28 -15.34 -20.03
CA LEU A 159 19.92 -16.62 -19.45
C LEU A 159 18.76 -17.25 -20.21
N ASP A 160 18.80 -18.57 -20.38
CA ASP A 160 17.66 -19.33 -20.88
C ASP A 160 16.74 -19.75 -19.73
N TYR A 161 15.46 -19.89 -20.03
CA TYR A 161 14.47 -20.51 -19.12
C TYR A 161 13.39 -21.23 -19.92
N VAL A 162 12.60 -22.07 -19.27
CA VAL A 162 11.46 -22.75 -19.88
C VAL A 162 10.18 -22.06 -19.38
N PRO A 163 9.48 -21.27 -20.23
CA PRO A 163 8.22 -20.62 -19.82
C PRO A 163 7.15 -21.67 -19.56
N PHE A 164 6.40 -21.49 -18.49
CA PHE A 164 5.28 -22.35 -18.13
C PHE A 164 4.09 -21.49 -17.67
N PRO A 165 3.37 -20.89 -18.66
CA PRO A 165 2.25 -19.97 -18.39
C PRO A 165 1.01 -20.72 -17.92
N PHE A 166 0.21 -20.06 -17.08
CA PHE A 166 -1.09 -20.47 -16.60
C PHE A 166 -2.12 -19.36 -16.85
N GLN A 167 -3.41 -19.71 -16.92
CA GLN A 167 -4.50 -18.74 -16.98
C GLN A 167 -5.10 -18.48 -15.60
N GLU A 168 -5.00 -19.47 -14.70
CA GLU A 168 -5.59 -19.45 -13.38
C GLU A 168 -4.52 -19.61 -12.32
N GLU A 169 -4.60 -18.82 -11.28
CA GLU A 169 -3.61 -18.78 -10.20
C GLU A 169 -3.57 -20.05 -9.38
N GLY A 170 -4.74 -20.58 -9.00
CA GLY A 170 -4.81 -21.79 -8.23
C GLY A 170 -4.15 -23.00 -8.93
N GLU A 171 -4.27 -23.07 -10.28
CA GLU A 171 -3.58 -24.11 -11.06
C GLU A 171 -2.06 -23.90 -11.07
N MET A 172 -1.63 -22.64 -11.20
CA MET A 172 -0.22 -22.27 -11.17
C MET A 172 0.42 -22.60 -9.83
N GLU A 173 -0.23 -22.24 -8.73
CA GLU A 173 0.25 -22.52 -7.37
C GLU A 173 0.27 -24.03 -7.08
N ALA A 174 -0.75 -24.78 -7.51
CA ALA A 174 -0.77 -26.23 -7.38
C ALA A 174 0.37 -26.89 -8.16
N ALA A 175 0.64 -26.44 -9.38
CA ALA A 175 1.75 -26.91 -10.19
C ALA A 175 3.11 -26.61 -9.52
N PHE A 176 3.28 -25.41 -8.96
CA PHE A 176 4.46 -25.03 -8.20
C PHE A 176 4.61 -25.89 -6.93
N ALA A 177 3.55 -26.03 -6.14
CA ALA A 177 3.55 -26.77 -4.88
C ALA A 177 3.86 -28.27 -5.05
N THR A 178 3.63 -28.82 -6.25
CA THR A 178 3.96 -30.22 -6.62
C THR A 178 5.32 -30.35 -7.29
N GLY A 179 6.07 -29.24 -7.47
CA GLY A 179 7.41 -29.25 -8.04
C GLY A 179 7.45 -29.32 -9.57
N ASN A 180 6.33 -29.06 -10.25
CA ASN A 180 6.27 -28.99 -11.71
C ASN A 180 6.97 -27.73 -12.27
N CYS A 181 7.21 -26.72 -11.43
CA CYS A 181 8.00 -25.53 -11.74
C CYS A 181 9.24 -25.48 -10.87
N GLY A 182 10.32 -24.94 -11.42
CA GLY A 182 11.55 -24.63 -10.68
C GLY A 182 11.44 -23.39 -9.82
N ALA A 183 10.59 -22.44 -10.26
CA ALA A 183 10.17 -21.26 -9.50
C ALA A 183 8.79 -20.78 -9.95
N LEU A 184 8.10 -20.06 -9.04
CA LEU A 184 6.93 -19.27 -9.29
C LEU A 184 7.36 -17.81 -9.41
N ALA A 185 6.93 -17.11 -10.45
CA ALA A 185 7.14 -15.67 -10.63
C ALA A 185 5.84 -14.91 -10.36
N GLY A 186 5.94 -13.78 -9.72
CA GLY A 186 4.83 -12.88 -9.38
C GLY A 186 5.34 -11.68 -8.60
N ASP A 187 4.45 -10.75 -8.27
CA ASP A 187 4.78 -9.62 -7.42
C ASP A 187 5.16 -10.09 -6.01
N ARG A 188 6.12 -9.42 -5.41
CA ARG A 188 6.72 -9.90 -4.16
C ARG A 188 5.73 -9.95 -3.00
N THR A 189 4.82 -8.98 -2.93
CA THR A 189 3.74 -8.98 -1.92
C THR A 189 2.86 -10.21 -2.08
N ARG A 190 2.45 -10.52 -3.33
CA ARG A 190 1.67 -11.69 -3.66
C ARG A 190 2.42 -12.99 -3.36
N LEU A 191 3.68 -13.10 -3.79
CA LEU A 191 4.53 -14.27 -3.48
C LEU A 191 4.74 -14.46 -1.98
N ALA A 192 4.70 -13.39 -1.19
CA ALA A 192 4.75 -13.49 0.27
C ALA A 192 3.47 -14.12 0.84
N GLY A 193 2.29 -13.79 0.28
CA GLY A 193 1.02 -14.44 0.59
C GLY A 193 1.04 -15.93 0.25
N THR A 194 1.39 -16.28 -0.99
CA THR A 194 1.55 -17.68 -1.43
C THR A 194 2.54 -18.45 -0.53
N ARG A 195 3.64 -17.80 -0.12
CA ARG A 195 4.60 -18.39 0.82
C ARG A 195 3.98 -18.68 2.18
N ALA A 196 3.19 -17.77 2.71
CA ALA A 196 2.52 -17.93 4.00
C ALA A 196 1.53 -19.10 3.94
N LEU A 197 0.70 -19.14 2.90
CA LEU A 197 -0.26 -20.23 2.67
C LEU A 197 0.40 -21.59 2.54
N LEU A 198 1.38 -21.72 1.66
CA LEU A 198 2.09 -23.00 1.47
C LEU A 198 2.80 -23.44 2.74
N GLY A 199 3.30 -22.48 3.54
CA GLY A 199 3.88 -22.76 4.85
C GLY A 199 2.88 -23.37 5.84
N GLN A 200 1.66 -22.87 5.90
CA GLN A 200 0.57 -23.45 6.71
C GLN A 200 0.24 -24.90 6.30
N HIS A 201 0.38 -25.21 5.01
CA HIS A 201 0.19 -26.55 4.48
C HIS A 201 1.45 -27.44 4.54
N GLY A 202 2.45 -27.07 5.33
CA GLY A 202 3.67 -27.86 5.53
C GLY A 202 4.61 -27.88 4.32
N LYS A 203 4.46 -26.94 3.38
CA LYS A 203 5.31 -26.80 2.19
C LYS A 203 6.17 -25.54 2.30
N PRO A 204 7.33 -25.60 2.97
CA PRO A 204 8.18 -24.42 3.10
C PRO A 204 8.68 -23.95 1.73
N THR A 205 8.69 -22.65 1.55
CA THR A 205 9.17 -21.98 0.34
C THR A 205 10.13 -20.86 0.70
N ARG A 206 10.84 -20.32 -0.28
CA ARG A 206 11.79 -19.22 -0.12
C ARG A 206 11.56 -18.19 -1.21
N LEU A 207 11.26 -16.96 -0.82
CA LEU A 207 11.29 -15.80 -1.69
C LEU A 207 12.75 -15.43 -1.97
N LEU A 208 13.13 -15.36 -3.25
CA LEU A 208 14.50 -14.96 -3.62
C LEU A 208 14.69 -13.46 -3.36
N PRO A 209 15.94 -13.04 -3.08
CA PRO A 209 16.19 -11.64 -2.69
C PRO A 209 16.03 -10.63 -3.84
N GLU A 210 16.18 -11.07 -5.09
CA GLU A 210 16.12 -10.16 -6.23
C GLU A 210 14.68 -9.79 -6.60
N THR A 211 14.48 -8.50 -6.89
CA THR A 211 13.31 -7.94 -7.60
C THR A 211 13.75 -7.68 -9.03
N ILE A 212 13.04 -8.18 -10.03
CA ILE A 212 13.44 -8.15 -11.44
C ILE A 212 12.73 -7.08 -12.27
N SER A 213 11.69 -6.49 -11.73
CA SER A 213 10.99 -5.31 -12.25
C SER A 213 10.84 -4.28 -11.14
N LYS A 214 10.15 -3.20 -11.42
CA LYS A 214 9.72 -2.22 -10.42
C LYS A 214 8.24 -1.93 -10.64
N ASP A 215 7.51 -1.91 -9.56
CA ASP A 215 6.11 -1.54 -9.51
C ASP A 215 5.91 -0.57 -8.32
N PRO A 216 6.00 0.75 -8.57
CA PRO A 216 5.73 1.74 -7.55
C PRO A 216 4.21 1.84 -7.34
N LEU A 217 3.74 1.49 -6.17
CA LEU A 217 2.34 1.58 -5.78
C LEU A 217 2.10 2.88 -5.03
N ALA A 218 1.14 3.68 -5.52
CA ALA A 218 0.84 5.00 -5.01
C ALA A 218 -0.64 5.18 -4.71
N ALA A 219 -0.94 6.02 -3.72
CA ALA A 219 -2.32 6.45 -3.50
C ALA A 219 -2.79 7.32 -4.68
N ALA A 220 -4.02 7.10 -5.12
CA ALA A 220 -4.63 7.83 -6.23
C ALA A 220 -5.96 8.45 -5.82
N VAL A 221 -6.22 9.64 -6.37
CA VAL A 221 -7.47 10.39 -6.23
C VAL A 221 -7.88 10.95 -7.59
N ARG A 222 -9.08 11.54 -7.71
CA ARG A 222 -9.44 12.30 -8.92
C ARG A 222 -8.62 13.58 -9.03
N ASP A 223 -8.30 13.98 -10.26
CA ASP A 223 -7.52 15.20 -10.57
C ASP A 223 -8.35 16.50 -10.51
N ASP A 224 -9.64 16.41 -10.16
CA ASP A 224 -10.57 17.53 -10.11
C ASP A 224 -10.67 18.22 -8.72
N ASP A 225 -9.93 17.74 -7.71
CA ASP A 225 -9.96 18.27 -6.33
C ASP A 225 -8.54 18.38 -5.73
N ALA A 226 -7.86 19.46 -6.04
CA ALA A 226 -6.48 19.71 -5.59
C ALA A 226 -6.34 19.76 -4.05
N GLN A 227 -7.41 20.16 -3.32
CA GLN A 227 -7.37 20.13 -1.86
C GLN A 227 -7.38 18.69 -1.35
N TRP A 228 -8.21 17.83 -1.96
CA TRP A 228 -8.26 16.42 -1.59
C TRP A 228 -6.95 15.70 -1.91
N ALA A 229 -6.37 15.95 -3.10
CA ALA A 229 -5.07 15.46 -3.47
C ALA A 229 -3.98 15.87 -2.47
N ALA A 230 -3.97 17.15 -2.07
CA ALA A 230 -3.04 17.64 -1.05
C ALA A 230 -3.23 16.95 0.30
N ILE A 231 -4.47 16.70 0.74
CA ILE A 231 -4.74 15.99 2.01
C ILE A 231 -4.18 14.57 1.96
N VAL A 232 -4.54 13.79 0.93
CA VAL A 232 -4.06 12.41 0.79
C VAL A 232 -2.54 12.36 0.72
N SER A 233 -1.94 13.22 -0.13
CA SER A 233 -0.48 13.31 -0.26
C SER A 233 0.20 13.59 1.08
N TRP A 234 -0.24 14.62 1.81
CA TRP A 234 0.40 14.98 3.07
C TRP A 234 0.14 13.99 4.22
N VAL A 235 -0.94 13.23 4.17
CA VAL A 235 -1.14 12.13 5.12
C VAL A 235 -0.10 11.03 4.88
N MET A 236 0.14 10.63 3.61
CA MET A 236 1.19 9.64 3.30
C MET A 236 2.58 10.15 3.68
N GLU A 237 2.90 11.41 3.34
CA GLU A 237 4.18 12.02 3.73
C GLU A 237 4.35 12.10 5.25
N ALA A 238 3.29 12.38 6.00
CA ALA A 238 3.33 12.47 7.46
C ALA A 238 3.59 11.12 8.13
N LEU A 239 3.10 10.02 7.57
CA LEU A 239 3.39 8.67 8.08
C LEU A 239 4.89 8.35 7.97
N VAL A 240 5.51 8.66 6.81
CA VAL A 240 6.96 8.48 6.59
C VAL A 240 7.77 9.45 7.45
N GLN A 241 7.36 10.73 7.52
CA GLN A 241 8.07 11.73 8.34
C GLN A 241 7.99 11.39 9.82
N ALA A 242 6.88 10.81 10.29
CA ALA A 242 6.75 10.36 11.68
C ALA A 242 7.76 9.25 11.98
N GLU A 243 7.97 8.30 11.06
CA GLU A 243 9.00 7.27 11.21
C GLU A 243 10.40 7.89 11.25
N GLU A 244 10.76 8.76 10.28
CA GLU A 244 12.04 9.48 10.23
C GLU A 244 12.34 10.26 11.52
N SER A 245 11.28 10.79 12.16
CA SER A 245 11.39 11.59 13.39
C SER A 245 11.26 10.78 14.66
N GLY A 246 11.15 9.45 14.57
CA GLY A 246 10.96 8.57 15.73
C GLY A 246 9.65 8.78 16.48
N VAL A 247 8.61 9.27 15.78
CA VAL A 247 7.23 9.36 16.30
C VAL A 247 6.52 8.06 15.98
N ALA A 248 6.11 7.35 16.99
CA ALA A 248 5.44 6.06 16.90
C ALA A 248 4.10 6.10 17.63
N LYS A 249 3.24 5.11 17.37
CA LYS A 249 1.93 4.98 18.03
C LYS A 249 2.03 5.15 19.56
N ALA A 250 3.04 4.54 20.17
CA ALA A 250 3.23 4.55 21.63
C ALA A 250 3.61 5.92 22.21
N ASN A 251 4.15 6.83 21.39
CA ASN A 251 4.66 8.11 21.90
C ASN A 251 4.04 9.36 21.23
N ALA A 252 3.19 9.22 20.22
CA ALA A 252 2.64 10.33 19.46
C ALA A 252 1.95 11.37 20.36
N ALA A 253 1.07 10.94 21.27
CA ALA A 253 0.38 11.83 22.20
C ALA A 253 1.34 12.61 23.07
N SER A 254 2.31 11.95 23.69
CA SER A 254 3.28 12.60 24.58
C SER A 254 4.18 13.59 23.82
N ARG A 255 4.63 13.22 22.62
CA ARG A 255 5.42 14.10 21.74
C ARG A 255 4.64 15.33 21.28
N GLY A 256 3.35 15.12 20.90
CA GLY A 256 2.46 16.22 20.56
C GLY A 256 2.23 17.20 21.72
N ALA A 257 2.03 16.67 22.94
CA ALA A 257 1.88 17.49 24.15
C ALA A 257 3.16 18.27 24.53
N GLU A 258 4.34 17.74 24.26
CA GLU A 258 5.62 18.41 24.47
C GLU A 258 5.81 19.59 23.50
N VAL A 259 5.48 19.40 22.24
CA VAL A 259 5.57 20.42 21.19
C VAL A 259 4.72 21.66 21.52
N GLY A 260 3.55 21.45 22.13
CA GLY A 260 2.68 22.55 22.58
C GLY A 260 3.27 23.40 23.73
N LYS A 261 4.27 22.88 24.46
CA LYS A 261 4.87 23.53 25.65
C LYS A 261 6.20 24.18 25.39
N ALA A 262 6.94 23.79 24.36
CA ALA A 262 8.33 24.18 24.17
C ALA A 262 8.52 25.01 22.89
N GLY A 263 8.93 26.24 23.05
CA GLY A 263 9.44 27.08 21.95
C GLY A 263 10.85 26.70 21.48
N GLY A 264 11.29 25.44 21.58
CA GLY A 264 12.62 24.99 21.19
C GLY A 264 12.69 23.48 21.06
N GLY A 265 13.30 23.01 19.97
CA GLY A 265 13.43 21.60 19.65
C GLY A 265 13.69 21.42 18.15
N ASP A 266 13.52 20.22 17.63
CA ASP A 266 13.57 19.95 16.21
C ASP A 266 12.43 20.70 15.48
N PRO A 267 12.75 21.64 14.57
CA PRO A 267 11.75 22.43 13.88
C PRO A 267 10.81 21.59 12.99
N VAL A 268 11.31 20.48 12.42
CA VAL A 268 10.52 19.57 11.60
C VAL A 268 9.47 18.88 12.47
N LEU A 269 9.91 18.35 13.60
CA LEU A 269 9.02 17.69 14.54
C LEU A 269 8.00 18.68 15.15
N TRP A 270 8.44 19.89 15.48
CA TRP A 270 7.56 20.95 15.98
C TRP A 270 6.46 21.28 14.98
N PHE A 271 6.82 21.44 13.69
CA PHE A 271 5.83 21.69 12.64
C PHE A 271 4.90 20.50 12.45
N LEU A 272 5.46 19.28 12.32
CA LEU A 272 4.72 18.04 12.06
C LEU A 272 3.64 17.78 13.13
N LEU A 273 3.96 17.98 14.40
CA LEU A 273 3.06 17.68 15.51
C LEU A 273 2.15 18.85 15.92
N GLY A 274 1.99 19.85 15.03
CA GLY A 274 1.02 20.91 15.23
C GLY A 274 1.50 22.11 16.04
N GLY A 275 2.81 22.28 16.22
CA GLY A 275 3.39 23.49 16.79
C GLY A 275 3.13 24.75 15.93
N SER A 276 2.98 24.56 14.61
CA SER A 276 2.48 25.56 13.67
C SER A 276 1.03 25.26 13.31
N GLN A 277 0.17 26.29 13.31
CA GLN A 277 -1.21 26.14 12.83
C GLN A 277 -1.31 25.85 11.33
N GLN A 278 -0.26 26.11 10.56
CA GLN A 278 -0.26 25.96 9.10
C GLN A 278 -0.46 24.52 8.64
N ILE A 279 0.03 23.52 9.39
CA ILE A 279 -0.08 22.12 9.01
C ILE A 279 -1.55 21.64 8.97
N GLY A 280 -2.40 22.19 9.84
CA GLY A 280 -3.83 21.93 9.82
C GLY A 280 -4.58 22.87 8.89
N SER A 281 -4.44 24.20 9.10
CA SER A 281 -5.24 25.20 8.38
C SER A 281 -5.01 25.21 6.87
N GLY A 282 -3.78 24.90 6.41
CA GLY A 282 -3.45 24.80 4.99
C GLY A 282 -4.20 23.70 4.25
N LEU A 283 -4.54 22.63 4.94
CA LEU A 283 -5.30 21.49 4.42
C LEU A 283 -6.79 21.53 4.80
N GLY A 284 -7.19 22.48 5.64
CA GLY A 284 -8.54 22.50 6.22
C GLY A 284 -8.76 21.39 7.27
N LEU A 285 -7.71 20.89 7.90
CA LEU A 285 -7.73 19.85 8.93
C LEU A 285 -7.55 20.45 10.34
N ALA A 286 -7.75 19.63 11.36
CA ALA A 286 -7.37 19.97 12.72
C ALA A 286 -5.86 20.12 12.84
N ASN A 287 -5.37 20.96 13.75
CA ASN A 287 -3.92 21.21 13.85
C ASN A 287 -3.12 20.02 14.38
N ASP A 288 -3.78 19.14 15.12
CA ASP A 288 -3.22 17.94 15.74
C ASP A 288 -3.49 16.65 14.93
N TRP A 289 -3.87 16.79 13.65
CA TRP A 289 -4.26 15.66 12.81
C TRP A 289 -3.16 14.59 12.69
N VAL A 290 -1.89 14.98 12.60
CA VAL A 290 -0.78 14.01 12.50
C VAL A 290 -0.66 13.19 13.78
N VAL A 291 -0.77 13.83 14.95
CA VAL A 291 -0.76 13.12 16.23
C VAL A 291 -1.85 12.07 16.27
N LYS A 292 -3.08 12.45 15.91
CA LYS A 292 -4.24 11.53 15.88
C LYS A 292 -4.07 10.39 14.89
N VAL A 293 -3.53 10.67 13.71
CA VAL A 293 -3.25 9.64 12.69
C VAL A 293 -2.26 8.63 13.25
N VAL A 294 -1.11 9.08 13.78
CA VAL A 294 -0.08 8.16 14.29
C VAL A 294 -0.56 7.40 15.53
N GLU A 295 -1.38 8.00 16.40
CA GLU A 295 -2.03 7.30 17.51
C GLU A 295 -2.96 6.19 17.03
N ALA A 296 -3.69 6.42 15.94
CA ALA A 296 -4.65 5.47 15.40
C ALA A 296 -3.99 4.31 14.65
N THR A 297 -3.08 4.62 13.73
CA THR A 297 -2.50 3.65 12.76
C THR A 297 -1.06 3.26 13.06
N GLY A 298 -0.30 4.09 13.76
CA GLY A 298 1.16 4.05 13.80
C GLY A 298 1.78 4.89 12.69
N ASN A 299 3.11 4.94 12.64
CA ASN A 299 3.87 5.51 11.54
C ASN A 299 4.01 4.50 10.38
N TYR A 300 4.63 4.92 9.27
CA TYR A 300 4.79 4.07 8.08
C TYR A 300 5.48 2.73 8.40
N GLY A 301 6.57 2.74 9.18
CA GLY A 301 7.29 1.52 9.56
C GLY A 301 6.44 0.59 10.42
N GLU A 302 5.66 1.14 11.36
CA GLU A 302 4.77 0.33 12.20
C GLU A 302 3.64 -0.32 11.39
N ILE A 303 3.08 0.40 10.41
CA ILE A 303 2.10 -0.14 9.45
C ILE A 303 2.74 -1.25 8.64
N TYR A 304 3.89 -0.98 7.98
CA TYR A 304 4.58 -1.97 7.16
C TYR A 304 4.92 -3.24 7.94
N GLU A 305 5.54 -3.11 9.12
CA GLU A 305 5.95 -4.27 9.92
C GLU A 305 4.77 -5.10 10.43
N ARG A 306 3.66 -4.46 10.75
CA ARG A 306 2.43 -5.13 11.19
C ARG A 306 1.77 -5.91 10.06
N ASP A 307 1.68 -5.31 8.85
CA ASP A 307 0.82 -5.81 7.78
C ASP A 307 1.58 -6.64 6.75
N LEU A 308 2.80 -6.27 6.41
CA LEU A 308 3.64 -6.95 5.41
C LEU A 308 4.90 -7.56 6.01
N GLY A 309 5.44 -6.93 7.06
CA GLY A 309 6.75 -7.21 7.61
C GLY A 309 6.79 -8.36 8.61
N SER A 310 7.71 -8.25 9.55
CA SER A 310 8.02 -9.31 10.52
C SER A 310 6.87 -9.62 11.47
N GLY A 311 5.95 -8.68 11.69
CA GLY A 311 4.76 -8.82 12.52
C GLY A 311 3.62 -9.60 11.85
N SER A 312 3.68 -9.84 10.55
CA SER A 312 2.67 -10.53 9.77
C SER A 312 3.08 -11.95 9.39
N ALA A 313 2.13 -12.73 8.85
CA ALA A 313 2.41 -14.02 8.23
C ALA A 313 3.26 -13.89 6.96
N PHE A 314 3.21 -12.72 6.30
CA PHE A 314 3.93 -12.43 5.07
C PHE A 314 5.45 -12.34 5.28
N LYS A 315 5.91 -11.80 6.40
CA LYS A 315 7.34 -11.65 6.74
C LYS A 315 8.17 -11.12 5.56
N LEU A 316 7.62 -10.16 4.84
CA LEU A 316 8.27 -9.54 3.70
C LEU A 316 9.32 -8.53 4.21
N PRO A 317 10.61 -8.71 3.87
CA PRO A 317 11.61 -7.71 4.22
C PRO A 317 11.30 -6.37 3.54
N ARG A 318 11.51 -5.27 4.25
CA ARG A 318 11.24 -3.92 3.70
C ARG A 318 12.01 -3.62 2.41
N GLY A 319 13.30 -3.94 2.34
CA GLY A 319 14.09 -3.73 1.13
C GLY A 319 14.03 -2.28 0.64
N GLU A 320 13.47 -2.05 -0.54
CA GLU A 320 13.26 -0.70 -1.10
C GLU A 320 12.27 0.14 -0.29
N ASN A 321 11.44 -0.48 0.53
CA ASN A 321 10.50 0.19 1.44
C ASN A 321 11.15 0.64 2.76
N GLU A 322 12.45 0.43 2.96
CA GLU A 322 13.19 1.04 4.07
C GLU A 322 13.30 2.55 3.88
N LEU A 323 13.47 3.26 5.00
CA LEU A 323 13.84 4.66 4.95
C LEU A 323 15.16 4.84 4.19
N ARG A 324 15.30 5.96 3.51
CA ARG A 324 16.51 6.31 2.75
C ARG A 324 17.78 6.22 3.61
N GLU A 325 17.71 6.61 4.86
CA GLU A 325 18.85 6.53 5.78
C GLU A 325 19.29 5.08 6.07
N HIS A 326 18.40 4.12 5.88
CA HIS A 326 18.67 2.68 5.98
C HIS A 326 18.90 2.00 4.62
N GLY A 327 19.00 2.80 3.54
CA GLY A 327 19.31 2.31 2.19
C GLY A 327 18.11 1.99 1.31
N GLY A 328 16.90 2.32 1.74
CA GLY A 328 15.67 2.18 0.94
C GLY A 328 15.33 3.44 0.13
N LEU A 329 14.13 3.50 -0.38
CA LEU A 329 13.62 4.60 -1.21
C LEU A 329 12.61 5.50 -0.47
N MET A 330 12.17 5.11 0.73
CA MET A 330 11.21 5.91 1.47
C MET A 330 11.87 7.12 2.10
N ILE A 331 11.36 8.29 1.74
CA ILE A 331 11.80 9.58 2.25
C ILE A 331 10.64 10.57 2.20
N ALA A 332 10.35 11.22 3.31
CA ALA A 332 9.30 12.23 3.35
C ALA A 332 9.72 13.56 2.72
N LEU A 333 8.75 14.29 2.19
CA LEU A 333 8.94 15.70 1.88
C LEU A 333 9.02 16.51 3.18
N PRO A 334 9.94 17.50 3.26
CA PRO A 334 10.00 18.34 4.44
C PRO A 334 8.70 19.15 4.60
N PRO A 335 8.10 19.18 5.78
CA PRO A 335 6.82 19.86 6.00
C PRO A 335 6.97 21.40 6.04
N LYS A 336 8.18 21.93 5.89
CA LYS A 336 8.49 23.38 5.93
C LYS A 336 9.57 23.74 4.91
#